data_d295bbead2646c92da4643a7763ea55a
#
_entry.id   d295bbead2646c92da4643a7763ea55a
#
_cell.length_a   1.000
_cell.length_b   1.000
_cell.length_c   1.000
_cell.angle_alpha   90.00
_cell.angle_beta   90.00
_cell.angle_gamma   90.00
#
_symmetry.space_group_name_H-M   'P 1'
#
loop_
_entity.id
_entity.type
_entity.pdbx_description
1 polymer ?
#
loop_
_entity_poly.entity_id
_entity_poly.type
_entity_poly.pdbx_seq_one_letter_code
_entity_poly.pdbx_strand_id
1 'polypeptide(L)'
;MKNIDTLVEDIYGLFELDPIQKDEGEVDKLIDNFGEMLKSHIKEFLYRKPESNGHLRLSGIGKPDRQLWYDINLKNDGTHLKPSVRIKFLYGYILEELLLLLAETSGHTVEGQQKEVEVEGIKGHQDAMIDGVLIDCKSASGYGF
;
A
#
# COMPACT_ATOMS: atom_id res chain seq x y z
N MET A 1 -14.54 4.50 19.84
CA MET A 1 -14.04 4.57 18.46
C MET A 1 -12.53 4.71 18.59
N LYS A 2 -11.75 3.85 17.95
CA LYS A 2 -10.30 3.98 18.00
C LYS A 2 -9.84 5.20 17.19
N ASN A 3 -8.62 5.66 17.43
CA ASN A 3 -8.03 6.81 16.78
C ASN A 3 -6.68 6.42 16.20
N ILE A 4 -6.35 6.93 15.04
CA ILE A 4 -5.06 6.70 14.37
C ILE A 4 -3.84 6.97 15.28
N ASP A 5 -3.96 7.89 16.24
CA ASP A 5 -2.89 8.24 17.17
C ASP A 5 -2.48 7.08 18.10
N THR A 6 -3.36 6.09 18.31
CA THR A 6 -3.08 4.91 19.13
C THR A 6 -2.73 3.67 18.32
N LEU A 7 -2.67 3.78 16.97
CA LEU A 7 -2.46 2.65 16.06
C LEU A 7 -1.25 1.78 16.43
N VAL A 8 -0.12 2.41 16.69
CA VAL A 8 1.13 1.70 16.99
C VAL A 8 1.02 0.95 18.32
N GLU A 9 0.50 1.61 19.35
CA GLU A 9 0.31 1.03 20.70
C GLU A 9 -0.70 -0.11 20.65
N ASP A 10 -1.79 0.06 19.89
CA ASP A 10 -2.84 -0.95 19.75
C ASP A 10 -2.35 -2.19 18.99
N ILE A 11 -1.51 -2.01 17.96
CA ILE A 11 -0.87 -3.13 17.27
C ILE A 11 0.10 -3.86 18.20
N TYR A 12 0.96 -3.14 18.92
CA TYR A 12 1.85 -3.78 19.89
C TYR A 12 1.09 -4.52 20.99
N GLY A 13 -0.02 -3.94 21.46
CA GLY A 13 -0.89 -4.54 22.46
C GLY A 13 -1.49 -5.90 22.05
N LEU A 14 -1.61 -6.18 20.74
CA LEU A 14 -2.00 -7.52 20.27
C LEU A 14 -1.01 -8.61 20.72
N PHE A 15 0.27 -8.28 20.80
CA PHE A 15 1.37 -9.20 21.06
C PHE A 15 1.85 -9.20 22.51
N GLU A 16 1.23 -8.39 23.37
CA GLU A 16 1.50 -8.42 24.83
C GLU A 16 0.91 -9.68 25.49
N LEU A 17 -0.11 -10.27 24.86
CA LEU A 17 -0.76 -11.48 25.33
C LEU A 17 -0.45 -12.63 24.37
N ASP A 18 0.05 -13.75 24.88
CA ASP A 18 0.37 -14.96 24.11
C ASP A 18 -0.45 -16.15 24.66
N PRO A 19 -1.43 -16.67 23.92
CA PRO A 19 -1.90 -16.25 22.59
C PRO A 19 -2.71 -14.93 22.62
N ILE A 20 -2.84 -14.29 21.46
CA ILE A 20 -3.67 -13.10 21.32
C ILE A 20 -5.12 -13.40 21.72
N GLN A 21 -5.75 -12.48 22.46
CA GLN A 21 -7.13 -12.63 22.92
C GLN A 21 -8.10 -11.95 21.96
N LYS A 22 -8.35 -12.57 20.82
CA LYS A 22 -9.32 -12.14 19.81
C LYS A 22 -10.19 -13.34 19.40
N ASP A 23 -11.39 -13.05 18.90
CA ASP A 23 -12.24 -14.09 18.34
C ASP A 23 -11.55 -14.70 17.10
N GLU A 24 -11.33 -16.04 17.16
CA GLU A 24 -10.61 -16.75 16.11
C GLU A 24 -11.32 -16.64 14.75
N GLY A 25 -12.66 -16.70 14.75
CA GLY A 25 -13.43 -16.63 13.51
C GLY A 25 -13.47 -15.22 12.89
N GLU A 26 -13.29 -14.16 13.69
CA GLU A 26 -13.10 -12.81 13.15
C GLU A 26 -11.70 -12.65 12.55
N VAL A 27 -10.69 -13.12 13.25
CA VAL A 27 -9.29 -13.06 12.78
C VAL A 27 -9.11 -13.88 11.51
N ASP A 28 -9.70 -15.07 11.42
CA ASP A 28 -9.65 -15.91 10.21
C ASP A 28 -10.18 -15.19 8.98
N LYS A 29 -11.31 -14.46 9.11
CA LYS A 29 -11.85 -13.66 8.00
C LYS A 29 -10.87 -12.56 7.54
N LEU A 30 -10.21 -11.90 8.49
CA LEU A 30 -9.22 -10.87 8.15
C LEU A 30 -7.99 -11.48 7.46
N ILE A 31 -7.55 -12.67 7.91
CA ILE A 31 -6.45 -13.41 7.28
C ILE A 31 -6.83 -13.86 5.87
N ASP A 32 -8.06 -14.32 5.65
CA ASP A 32 -8.56 -14.71 4.33
C ASP A 32 -8.57 -13.49 3.38
N ASN A 33 -9.07 -12.34 3.83
CA ASN A 33 -9.05 -11.10 3.06
C ASN A 33 -7.62 -10.67 2.71
N PHE A 34 -6.73 -10.67 3.69
CA PHE A 34 -5.30 -10.42 3.48
C PHE A 34 -4.71 -11.35 2.43
N GLY A 35 -5.02 -12.65 2.51
CA GLY A 35 -4.58 -13.65 1.55
C GLY A 35 -5.04 -13.36 0.12
N GLU A 36 -6.30 -12.98 -0.08
CA GLU A 36 -6.83 -12.66 -1.41
C GLU A 36 -6.25 -11.34 -1.96
N MET A 37 -6.09 -10.32 -1.13
CA MET A 37 -5.45 -9.05 -1.54
C MET A 37 -3.99 -9.28 -1.94
N LEU A 38 -3.23 -9.98 -1.11
CA LEU A 38 -1.84 -10.31 -1.40
C LEU A 38 -1.69 -11.13 -2.69
N LYS A 39 -2.57 -12.12 -2.90
CA LYS A 39 -2.61 -12.94 -4.12
C LYS A 39 -2.90 -12.08 -5.36
N SER A 40 -3.83 -11.12 -5.25
CA SER A 40 -4.16 -10.19 -6.32
C SER A 40 -2.96 -9.31 -6.68
N HIS A 41 -2.32 -8.69 -5.70
CA HIS A 41 -1.13 -7.84 -5.89
C HIS A 41 0.05 -8.61 -6.48
N ILE A 42 0.33 -9.83 -6.00
CA ILE A 42 1.40 -10.66 -6.55
C ILE A 42 1.11 -11.02 -8.00
N LYS A 43 -0.12 -11.40 -8.33
CA LYS A 43 -0.51 -11.69 -9.71
C LYS A 43 -0.34 -10.47 -10.61
N GLU A 44 -0.85 -9.32 -10.18
CA GLU A 44 -0.69 -8.07 -10.93
C GLU A 44 0.78 -7.77 -11.13
N PHE A 45 1.58 -7.83 -10.08
CA PHE A 45 3.00 -7.54 -10.13
C PHE A 45 3.78 -8.46 -11.08
N LEU A 46 3.45 -9.75 -11.12
CA LEU A 46 4.14 -10.73 -11.96
C LEU A 46 3.72 -10.65 -13.43
N TYR A 47 2.46 -10.37 -13.71
CA TYR A 47 1.88 -10.48 -15.04
C TYR A 47 1.55 -9.15 -15.71
N ARG A 48 1.58 -8.03 -14.96
CA ARG A 48 1.33 -6.70 -15.51
C ARG A 48 2.41 -6.34 -16.51
N LYS A 49 1.97 -6.03 -17.72
CA LYS A 49 2.86 -5.42 -18.72
C LYS A 49 3.08 -3.95 -18.36
N PRO A 50 4.31 -3.45 -18.40
CA PRO A 50 4.57 -2.03 -18.21
C PRO A 50 3.86 -1.24 -19.32
N GLU A 51 2.85 -0.48 -18.96
CA GLU A 51 2.20 0.45 -19.86
C GLU A 51 2.77 1.85 -19.62
N SER A 52 3.28 2.49 -20.65
CA SER A 52 3.55 3.92 -20.61
C SER A 52 2.21 4.62 -20.87
N ASN A 53 1.60 5.12 -19.82
CA ASN A 53 0.21 5.62 -19.93
C ASN A 53 0.11 7.00 -20.59
N GLY A 54 1.22 7.69 -20.87
CA GLY A 54 1.20 9.02 -21.48
C GLY A 54 0.42 10.09 -20.68
N HIS A 55 0.10 9.82 -19.41
CA HIS A 55 -0.70 10.67 -18.55
C HIS A 55 0.02 11.01 -17.25
N LEU A 56 -0.29 12.20 -16.72
CA LEU A 56 0.12 12.56 -15.36
C LEU A 56 -0.53 11.64 -14.34
N ARG A 57 0.20 11.36 -13.27
CA ARG A 57 -0.29 10.61 -12.11
C ARG A 57 -0.07 11.41 -10.85
N LEU A 58 -0.94 11.27 -9.86
CA LEU A 58 -0.79 11.94 -8.55
C LEU A 58 0.57 11.61 -7.89
N SER A 59 1.08 10.39 -8.06
CA SER A 59 2.42 10.00 -7.60
C SER A 59 3.59 10.74 -8.27
N GLY A 60 3.31 11.50 -9.32
CA GLY A 60 4.29 12.36 -9.99
C GLY A 60 4.36 13.79 -9.43
N ILE A 61 3.46 14.16 -8.53
CA ILE A 61 3.45 15.52 -7.93
C ILE A 61 4.79 15.77 -7.22
N GLY A 62 5.37 16.94 -7.50
CA GLY A 62 6.67 17.34 -6.96
C GLY A 62 7.88 16.95 -7.82
N LYS A 63 7.70 16.16 -8.88
CA LYS A 63 8.77 15.95 -9.87
C LYS A 63 8.99 17.22 -10.70
N PRO A 64 10.25 17.49 -11.16
CA PRO A 64 10.52 18.59 -12.07
C PRO A 64 9.70 18.48 -13.36
N ASP A 65 9.20 19.63 -13.89
CA ASP A 65 8.37 19.68 -15.11
C ASP A 65 9.02 18.96 -16.30
N ARG A 66 10.33 19.09 -16.45
CA ARG A 66 11.09 18.41 -17.49
C ARG A 66 10.98 16.89 -17.36
N GLN A 67 11.03 16.33 -16.15
CA GLN A 67 10.87 14.90 -15.92
C GLN A 67 9.44 14.45 -16.22
N LEU A 68 8.44 15.22 -15.80
CA LEU A 68 7.03 14.95 -16.10
C LEU A 68 6.79 14.95 -17.60
N TRP A 69 7.39 15.91 -18.33
CA TRP A 69 7.29 15.96 -19.79
C TRP A 69 7.87 14.69 -20.44
N TYR A 70 9.02 14.21 -20.00
CA TYR A 70 9.62 12.97 -20.48
C TYR A 70 8.76 11.76 -20.14
N ASP A 71 8.22 11.67 -18.93
CA ASP A 71 7.37 10.57 -18.48
C ASP A 71 6.09 10.44 -19.35
N ILE A 72 5.59 11.57 -19.86
CA ILE A 72 4.39 11.61 -20.71
C ILE A 72 4.70 11.36 -22.20
N ASN A 73 5.72 12.02 -22.73
CA ASN A 73 5.93 12.13 -24.17
C ASN A 73 6.89 11.08 -24.73
N LEU A 74 7.81 10.60 -23.93
CA LEU A 74 8.67 9.50 -24.36
C LEU A 74 7.98 8.18 -23.98
N LYS A 75 7.59 7.42 -25.00
CA LYS A 75 7.27 6.01 -24.78
C LYS A 75 8.53 5.36 -24.22
N ASN A 76 8.59 5.26 -22.90
CA ASN A 76 9.59 4.41 -22.30
C ASN A 76 9.34 3.01 -22.84
N ASP A 77 10.24 2.51 -23.66
CA ASP A 77 10.38 1.07 -23.95
C ASP A 77 10.75 0.37 -22.63
N GLY A 78 9.80 0.42 -21.67
CA GLY A 78 9.87 -0.05 -20.31
C GLY A 78 11.31 -0.21 -19.86
N THR A 79 11.90 0.81 -19.24
CA THR A 79 13.20 0.63 -18.59
C THR A 79 12.99 -0.53 -17.64
N HIS A 80 13.49 -1.70 -18.00
CA HIS A 80 13.33 -2.88 -17.18
C HIS A 80 13.98 -2.60 -15.83
N LEU A 81 13.15 -2.39 -14.83
CA LEU A 81 13.62 -2.22 -13.46
C LEU A 81 14.52 -3.41 -13.12
N LYS A 82 15.65 -3.11 -12.48
CA LYS A 82 16.55 -4.18 -12.01
C LYS A 82 15.76 -5.19 -11.16
N PRO A 83 16.03 -6.48 -11.26
CA PRO A 83 15.33 -7.50 -10.47
C PRO A 83 15.29 -7.19 -8.97
N SER A 84 16.38 -6.65 -8.41
CA SER A 84 16.44 -6.25 -7.00
C SER A 84 15.46 -5.12 -6.65
N VAL A 85 15.20 -4.19 -7.58
CA VAL A 85 14.21 -3.12 -7.37
C VAL A 85 12.79 -3.68 -7.43
N ARG A 86 12.54 -4.61 -8.36
CA ARG A 86 11.24 -5.29 -8.45
C ARG A 86 10.91 -6.05 -7.18
N ILE A 87 11.88 -6.78 -6.61
CA ILE A 87 11.70 -7.48 -5.34
C ILE A 87 11.40 -6.49 -4.20
N LYS A 88 12.05 -5.32 -4.15
CA LYS A 88 11.74 -4.30 -3.14
C LYS A 88 10.29 -3.81 -3.22
N PHE A 89 9.76 -3.62 -4.42
CA PHE A 89 8.35 -3.25 -4.58
C PHE A 89 7.41 -4.36 -4.07
N LEU A 90 7.74 -5.62 -4.36
CA LEU A 90 6.95 -6.74 -3.85
C LEU A 90 6.94 -6.77 -2.31
N TYR A 91 8.09 -6.53 -1.66
CA TYR A 91 8.13 -6.38 -0.20
C TYR A 91 7.28 -5.21 0.30
N GLY A 92 7.26 -4.09 -0.44
CA GLY A 92 6.40 -2.96 -0.11
C GLY A 92 4.93 -3.37 -0.02
N TYR A 93 4.41 -4.06 -1.03
CA TYR A 93 3.03 -4.55 -1.03
C TYR A 93 2.74 -5.53 0.12
N ILE A 94 3.65 -6.46 0.41
CA ILE A 94 3.47 -7.40 1.52
C ILE A 94 3.40 -6.66 2.86
N LEU A 95 4.26 -5.67 3.07
CA LEU A 95 4.29 -4.90 4.32
C LEU A 95 3.06 -4.00 4.47
N GLU A 96 2.58 -3.41 3.37
CA GLU A 96 1.35 -2.62 3.34
C GLU A 96 0.15 -3.47 3.77
N GLU A 97 -0.09 -4.60 3.10
CA GLU A 97 -1.20 -5.50 3.43
C GLU A 97 -1.09 -6.05 4.86
N LEU A 98 0.12 -6.38 5.32
CA LEU A 98 0.34 -6.83 6.69
C LEU A 98 0.00 -5.74 7.71
N LEU A 99 0.38 -4.49 7.46
CA LEU A 99 0.05 -3.36 8.33
C LEU A 99 -1.47 -3.19 8.43
N LEU A 100 -2.18 -3.28 7.31
CA LEU A 100 -3.63 -3.14 7.28
C LEU A 100 -4.32 -4.29 8.04
N LEU A 101 -3.86 -5.53 7.87
CA LEU A 101 -4.33 -6.68 8.65
C LEU A 101 -4.15 -6.44 10.16
N LEU A 102 -2.98 -5.99 10.58
CA LEU A 102 -2.69 -5.74 12.01
C LEU A 102 -3.54 -4.58 12.56
N ALA A 103 -3.77 -3.54 11.77
CA ALA A 103 -4.66 -2.43 12.14
C ALA A 103 -6.09 -2.93 12.37
N GLU A 104 -6.66 -3.71 11.44
CA GLU A 104 -7.99 -4.29 11.61
C GLU A 104 -8.05 -5.26 12.79
N THR A 105 -7.06 -6.14 12.93
CA THR A 105 -6.99 -7.07 14.05
C THR A 105 -6.89 -6.33 15.39
N SER A 106 -6.22 -5.19 15.44
CA SER A 106 -6.17 -4.36 16.67
C SER A 106 -7.45 -3.56 16.91
N GLY A 107 -8.41 -3.59 15.96
CA GLY A 107 -9.75 -3.00 16.10
C GLY A 107 -9.88 -1.60 15.51
N HIS A 108 -8.94 -1.19 14.66
CA HIS A 108 -9.07 0.01 13.84
C HIS A 108 -9.95 -0.25 12.62
N THR A 109 -10.57 0.78 12.09
CA THR A 109 -11.39 0.71 10.88
C THR A 109 -10.52 1.00 9.66
N VAL A 110 -10.37 0.03 8.76
CA VAL A 110 -9.63 0.19 7.50
C VAL A 110 -10.60 0.25 6.34
N GLU A 111 -10.49 1.28 5.51
CA GLU A 111 -11.38 1.53 4.38
C GLU A 111 -10.62 2.04 3.15
N GLY A 112 -11.24 1.91 1.98
CA GLY A 112 -10.76 2.53 0.76
C GLY A 112 -9.39 2.05 0.28
N GLN A 113 -9.05 0.79 0.57
CA GLN A 113 -7.80 0.17 0.12
C GLN A 113 -7.68 0.25 -1.40
N GLN A 114 -6.53 0.75 -1.88
CA GLN A 114 -6.20 0.90 -3.31
C GLN A 114 -7.29 1.62 -4.13
N LYS A 115 -8.08 2.49 -3.49
CA LYS A 115 -9.14 3.24 -4.17
C LYS A 115 -8.55 4.25 -5.14
N GLU A 116 -9.04 4.24 -6.39
CA GLU A 116 -8.69 5.28 -7.35
C GLU A 116 -9.22 6.64 -6.87
N VAL A 117 -8.38 7.63 -6.90
CA VAL A 117 -8.71 9.03 -6.63
C VAL A 117 -8.35 9.87 -7.85
N GLU A 118 -9.15 10.91 -8.12
CA GLU A 118 -8.94 11.82 -9.23
C GLU A 118 -9.03 13.26 -8.74
N VAL A 119 -8.03 14.07 -9.08
CA VAL A 119 -7.98 15.49 -8.78
C VAL A 119 -7.64 16.23 -10.06
N GLU A 120 -8.52 17.11 -10.52
CA GLU A 120 -8.34 17.90 -11.74
C GLU A 120 -7.99 17.04 -12.99
N GLY A 121 -8.58 15.86 -13.11
CA GLY A 121 -8.32 14.93 -14.21
C GLY A 121 -7.03 14.11 -14.06
N ILE A 122 -6.28 14.28 -12.96
CA ILE A 122 -5.08 13.51 -12.65
C ILE A 122 -5.44 12.38 -11.72
N LYS A 123 -5.14 11.14 -12.12
CA LYS A 123 -5.49 9.93 -11.39
C LYS A 123 -4.34 9.44 -10.52
N GLY A 124 -4.72 8.81 -9.41
CA GLY A 124 -3.83 8.09 -8.51
C GLY A 124 -4.60 7.07 -7.70
N HIS A 125 -3.90 6.37 -6.82
CA HIS A 125 -4.49 5.46 -5.86
C HIS A 125 -4.04 5.85 -4.47
N GLN A 126 -4.95 5.80 -3.53
CA GLN A 126 -4.61 5.89 -2.11
C GLN A 126 -4.28 4.49 -1.59
N ASP A 127 -3.40 4.38 -0.60
CA ASP A 127 -3.12 3.08 0.00
C ASP A 127 -4.33 2.62 0.83
N ALA A 128 -4.73 3.40 1.83
CA ALA A 128 -5.94 3.16 2.61
C ALA A 128 -6.36 4.40 3.42
N MET A 129 -7.49 4.29 4.11
CA MET A 129 -7.87 5.16 5.22
C MET A 129 -7.95 4.32 6.50
N ILE A 130 -7.34 4.77 7.58
CA ILE A 130 -7.47 4.16 8.91
C ILE A 130 -8.15 5.17 9.84
N ASP A 131 -9.27 4.77 10.44
CA ASP A 131 -10.11 5.61 11.31
C ASP A 131 -10.49 6.96 10.67
N GLY A 132 -10.72 6.96 9.36
CA GLY A 132 -11.06 8.16 8.59
C GLY A 132 -9.87 9.05 8.21
N VAL A 133 -8.64 8.65 8.55
CA VAL A 133 -7.41 9.36 8.17
C VAL A 133 -6.78 8.68 6.95
N LEU A 134 -6.48 9.47 5.91
CA LEU A 134 -5.76 8.99 4.74
C LEU A 134 -4.32 8.64 5.12
N ILE A 135 -3.88 7.44 4.79
CA ILE A 135 -2.53 6.96 5.04
C ILE A 135 -1.78 6.63 3.76
N ASP A 136 -0.47 6.72 3.82
CA ASP A 136 0.48 6.30 2.79
C ASP A 136 1.53 5.40 3.46
N CYS A 137 1.57 4.13 3.07
CA CYS A 137 2.45 3.13 3.65
C CYS A 137 3.83 3.17 3.00
N LYS A 138 4.85 3.49 3.77
CA LYS A 138 6.23 3.50 3.28
C LYS A 138 7.11 2.54 4.08
N SER A 139 7.75 1.62 3.36
CA SER A 139 8.83 0.83 3.96
C SER A 139 10.14 1.61 3.90
N ALA A 140 10.80 1.79 5.05
CA ALA A 140 12.13 2.40 5.12
C ALA A 140 13.16 1.40 5.66
N SER A 141 14.34 1.36 5.05
CA SER A 141 15.48 0.66 5.66
C SER A 141 16.13 1.55 6.71
N GLY A 142 16.78 0.95 7.74
CA GLY A 142 17.43 1.68 8.84
C GLY A 142 18.50 2.71 8.44
N TYR A 143 18.79 2.85 7.16
CA TYR A 143 19.64 3.88 6.56
C TYR A 143 18.87 5.02 5.88
N GLY A 144 17.55 5.06 6.04
CA GLY A 144 16.64 5.99 5.36
C GLY A 144 16.07 7.10 6.24
N PHE A 145 16.59 7.28 7.45
CA PHE A 145 16.24 8.36 8.37
C PHE A 145 17.41 9.30 8.55
#